data_2f83473159a3cc24232d247ebfb3f818
#
_entry.id   2f83473159a3cc24232d247ebfb3f818
#
_cell.length_a   1.000
_cell.length_b   1.000
_cell.length_c   1.000
_cell.angle_alpha   90.00
_cell.angle_beta   90.00
_cell.angle_gamma   90.00
#
_symmetry.space_group_name_H-M   'P 1'
#
loop_
_entity.id
_entity.type
_entity.pdbx_description
1 polymer ?
#
loop_
_entity_poly.entity_id
_entity_poly.type
_entity_poly.pdbx_seq_one_letter_code
_entity_poly.pdbx_strand_id
1 'polypeptide(L)'
;RAAGARPILPETLRERGAIVDEVVTYSSEVPAGSRALLLEAFRQGIDIVTFTSSSTAANFARLAADDLEHITAATRFACIGPVTAATARANGMAVAVEPEAYTVPELARAIADFFRQQPRRPLAERATQER
;
A
#
# COMPACT_ATOMS: atom_id res chain seq x y z
N ARG A 1 -9.53 10.06 -17.30
CA ARG A 1 -8.77 9.79 -16.08
C ARG A 1 -9.57 8.95 -15.08
N ALA A 2 -8.91 8.39 -14.07
CA ALA A 2 -9.62 7.75 -12.97
C ALA A 2 -10.45 8.76 -12.16
N ALA A 3 -11.59 8.33 -11.63
CA ALA A 3 -12.32 9.09 -10.63
C ALA A 3 -11.40 9.33 -9.41
N GLY A 4 -11.35 10.56 -8.89
CA GLY A 4 -10.46 10.92 -7.77
C GLY A 4 -8.98 11.08 -8.12
N ALA A 5 -8.60 11.09 -9.40
CA ALA A 5 -7.24 11.43 -9.81
C ALA A 5 -6.88 12.87 -9.38
N ARG A 6 -5.60 13.07 -9.01
CA ARG A 6 -5.12 14.37 -8.53
C ARG A 6 -5.33 15.47 -9.59
N PRO A 7 -5.82 16.66 -9.21
CA PRO A 7 -6.16 17.72 -10.15
C PRO A 7 -4.95 18.49 -10.69
N ILE A 8 -3.75 18.26 -10.16
CA ILE A 8 -2.55 19.06 -10.45
C ILE A 8 -2.26 19.21 -11.95
N LEU A 9 -2.37 18.14 -12.73
CA LEU A 9 -2.08 18.21 -14.16
C LEU A 9 -3.09 19.07 -14.93
N PRO A 10 -4.42 18.83 -14.83
CA PRO A 10 -5.39 19.67 -15.53
C PRO A 10 -5.37 21.12 -15.05
N GLU A 11 -5.15 21.37 -13.76
CA GLU A 11 -5.03 22.72 -13.21
C GLU A 11 -3.82 23.45 -13.79
N THR A 12 -2.63 22.84 -13.73
CA THR A 12 -1.41 23.44 -14.29
C THR A 12 -1.53 23.72 -15.79
N LEU A 13 -2.19 22.85 -16.54
CA LEU A 13 -2.41 23.07 -17.98
C LEU A 13 -3.35 24.25 -18.22
N ARG A 14 -4.43 24.36 -17.46
CA ARG A 14 -5.38 25.50 -17.55
C ARG A 14 -4.70 26.83 -17.19
N GLU A 15 -3.87 26.85 -16.15
CA GLU A 15 -3.09 28.03 -15.75
C GLU A 15 -2.15 28.48 -16.88
N ARG A 16 -1.70 27.57 -17.73
CA ARG A 16 -0.89 27.87 -18.91
C ARG A 16 -1.70 28.16 -20.17
N GLY A 17 -3.02 28.35 -20.04
CA GLY A 17 -3.91 28.73 -21.12
C GLY A 17 -4.42 27.56 -21.96
N ALA A 18 -4.20 26.31 -21.58
CA ALA A 18 -4.76 25.16 -22.28
C ALA A 18 -6.25 24.95 -21.96
N ILE A 19 -7.02 24.56 -22.97
CA ILE A 19 -8.38 24.03 -22.78
C ILE A 19 -8.23 22.56 -22.41
N VAL A 20 -8.75 22.16 -21.25
CA VAL A 20 -8.61 20.79 -20.74
C VAL A 20 -9.98 20.19 -20.47
N ASP A 21 -10.32 19.17 -21.25
CA ASP A 21 -11.49 18.33 -21.02
C ASP A 21 -11.10 17.11 -20.20
N GLU A 22 -11.76 16.93 -19.06
CA GLU A 22 -11.51 15.81 -18.16
C GLU A 22 -12.63 14.77 -18.30
N VAL A 23 -12.27 13.61 -18.85
CA VAL A 23 -13.19 12.48 -18.99
C VAL A 23 -12.86 11.43 -17.93
N VAL A 24 -13.82 11.15 -17.04
CA VAL A 24 -13.70 10.05 -16.08
C VAL A 24 -14.01 8.75 -16.80
N THR A 25 -13.04 7.85 -16.88
CA THR A 25 -13.13 6.59 -17.63
C THR A 25 -13.28 5.35 -16.73
N TYR A 26 -12.87 5.44 -15.46
CA TYR A 26 -13.03 4.37 -14.47
C TYR A 26 -12.99 4.92 -13.04
N SER A 27 -13.53 4.13 -12.11
CA SER A 27 -13.38 4.32 -10.66
C SER A 27 -12.68 3.12 -10.04
N SER A 28 -11.93 3.36 -8.96
CA SER A 28 -11.39 2.28 -8.13
C SER A 28 -12.31 2.07 -6.93
N GLU A 29 -12.90 0.90 -6.84
CA GLU A 29 -13.82 0.54 -5.76
C GLU A 29 -13.27 -0.64 -4.97
N VAL A 30 -13.62 -0.70 -3.68
CA VAL A 30 -13.32 -1.84 -2.84
C VAL A 30 -14.51 -2.81 -2.93
N PRO A 31 -14.32 -4.03 -3.48
CA PRO A 31 -15.42 -5.00 -3.59
C PRO A 31 -16.00 -5.38 -2.23
N ALA A 32 -17.29 -5.72 -2.21
CA ALA A 32 -17.93 -6.28 -1.03
C ALA A 32 -17.20 -7.57 -0.58
N GLY A 33 -17.04 -7.76 0.73
CA GLY A 33 -16.33 -8.92 1.28
C GLY A 33 -14.80 -8.80 1.34
N SER A 34 -14.19 -7.76 0.75
CA SER A 34 -12.73 -7.57 0.77
C SER A 34 -12.15 -7.55 2.18
N ARG A 35 -12.88 -7.00 3.17
CA ARG A 35 -12.42 -7.01 4.58
C ARG A 35 -12.26 -8.43 5.11
N ALA A 36 -13.23 -9.32 4.87
CA ALA A 36 -13.16 -10.70 5.33
C ALA A 36 -11.97 -11.46 4.70
N LEU A 37 -11.73 -11.26 3.40
CA LEU A 37 -10.58 -11.84 2.71
C LEU A 37 -9.25 -11.29 3.25
N LEU A 38 -9.18 -10.01 3.55
CA LEU A 38 -8.00 -9.37 4.14
C LEU A 38 -7.70 -9.99 5.51
N LEU A 39 -8.67 -10.05 6.40
CA LEU A 39 -8.48 -10.62 7.74
C LEU A 39 -8.10 -12.10 7.70
N GLU A 40 -8.69 -12.87 6.78
CA GLU A 40 -8.32 -14.27 6.57
C GLU A 40 -6.87 -14.42 6.11
N ALA A 41 -6.42 -13.58 5.16
CA ALA A 41 -5.03 -13.59 4.70
C ALA A 41 -4.06 -13.30 5.87
N PHE A 42 -4.40 -12.35 6.75
CA PHE A 42 -3.55 -12.04 7.91
C PHE A 42 -3.52 -13.15 8.96
N ARG A 43 -4.60 -13.92 9.14
CA ARG A 43 -4.58 -15.12 10.00
C ARG A 43 -3.61 -16.19 9.51
N GLN A 44 -3.38 -16.28 8.19
CA GLN A 44 -2.41 -17.21 7.60
C GLN A 44 -0.96 -16.69 7.71
N GLY A 45 -0.75 -15.46 8.14
CA GLY A 45 0.55 -14.83 8.32
C GLY A 45 1.06 -14.13 7.07
N ILE A 46 1.15 -12.81 7.14
CA ILE A 46 1.70 -11.94 6.09
C ILE A 46 2.98 -11.29 6.61
N ASP A 47 4.10 -11.51 5.95
CA ASP A 47 5.37 -10.88 6.29
C ASP A 47 5.44 -9.43 5.85
N ILE A 48 4.94 -9.14 4.64
CA ILE A 48 5.02 -7.83 4.03
C ILE A 48 3.81 -7.58 3.12
N VAL A 49 3.29 -6.37 3.15
CA VAL A 49 2.28 -5.86 2.24
C VAL A 49 2.92 -4.86 1.30
N THR A 50 2.63 -4.96 0.01
CA THR A 50 3.17 -4.06 -1.02
C THR A 50 2.11 -3.11 -1.54
N PHE A 51 2.47 -1.84 -1.68
CA PHE A 51 1.63 -0.81 -2.29
C PHE A 51 2.31 -0.21 -3.51
N THR A 52 1.65 -0.31 -4.66
CA THR A 52 2.09 0.30 -5.92
C THR A 52 1.32 1.58 -6.26
N SER A 53 0.37 1.99 -5.42
CA SER A 53 -0.36 3.26 -5.56
C SER A 53 -0.85 3.78 -4.21
N SER A 54 -1.00 5.09 -4.10
CA SER A 54 -1.54 5.75 -2.91
C SER A 54 -2.98 5.34 -2.61
N SER A 55 -3.80 5.13 -3.65
CA SER A 55 -5.19 4.68 -3.49
C SER A 55 -5.29 3.28 -2.88
N THR A 56 -4.36 2.38 -3.24
CA THR A 56 -4.29 1.03 -2.65
C THR A 56 -3.93 1.11 -1.17
N ALA A 57 -2.94 1.93 -0.80
CA ALA A 57 -2.56 2.13 0.59
C ALA A 57 -3.72 2.72 1.44
N ALA A 58 -4.41 3.74 0.91
CA ALA A 58 -5.56 4.34 1.59
C ALA A 58 -6.75 3.35 1.73
N ASN A 59 -7.04 2.58 0.69
CA ASN A 59 -8.09 1.57 0.73
C ASN A 59 -7.77 0.44 1.71
N PHE A 60 -6.50 0.01 1.76
CA PHE A 60 -6.03 -0.98 2.74
C PHE A 60 -6.27 -0.47 4.17
N ALA A 61 -5.83 0.74 4.50
CA ALA A 61 -6.02 1.32 5.83
C ALA A 61 -7.50 1.39 6.22
N ARG A 62 -8.37 1.78 5.28
CA ARG A 62 -9.82 1.82 5.50
C ARG A 62 -10.42 0.43 5.72
N LEU A 63 -9.96 -0.59 4.98
CA LEU A 63 -10.42 -1.97 5.16
C LEU A 63 -9.93 -2.58 6.48
N ALA A 64 -8.68 -2.31 6.86
CA ALA A 64 -8.09 -2.79 8.09
C ALA A 64 -8.68 -2.09 9.33
N ALA A 65 -8.94 -0.78 9.23
CA ALA A 65 -9.58 0.05 10.26
C ALA A 65 -9.22 -0.36 11.71
N ASP A 66 -10.16 -1.00 12.42
CA ASP A 66 -10.02 -1.40 13.82
C ASP A 66 -8.92 -2.45 14.06
N ASP A 67 -8.54 -3.21 13.03
CA ASP A 67 -7.48 -4.23 13.09
C ASP A 67 -6.11 -3.68 12.67
N LEU A 68 -6.01 -2.42 12.23
CA LEU A 68 -4.80 -1.86 11.64
C LEU A 68 -3.62 -1.89 12.60
N GLU A 69 -3.81 -1.57 13.86
CA GLU A 69 -2.76 -1.59 14.88
C GLU A 69 -2.21 -3.00 15.08
N HIS A 70 -3.07 -4.00 15.15
CA HIS A 70 -2.68 -5.40 15.26
C HIS A 70 -1.91 -5.87 14.02
N ILE A 71 -2.39 -5.53 12.84
CA ILE A 71 -1.75 -5.85 11.56
C ILE A 71 -0.36 -5.20 11.47
N THR A 72 -0.24 -3.92 11.82
CA THR A 72 1.03 -3.18 11.73
C THR A 72 2.08 -3.67 12.73
N ALA A 73 1.68 -4.23 13.85
CA ALA A 73 2.58 -4.81 14.83
C ALA A 73 3.36 -6.03 14.30
N ALA A 74 2.74 -6.83 13.42
CA ALA A 74 3.29 -8.09 12.92
C ALA A 74 3.81 -8.03 11.47
N THR A 75 3.34 -7.05 10.69
CA THR A 75 3.56 -6.98 9.24
C THR A 75 4.40 -5.77 8.85
N ARG A 76 5.24 -5.93 7.83
CA ARG A 76 6.00 -4.83 7.22
C ARG A 76 5.26 -4.29 6.00
N PHE A 77 5.59 -3.04 5.63
CA PHE A 77 4.99 -2.38 4.46
C PHE A 77 6.08 -1.95 3.50
N ALA A 78 5.85 -2.20 2.21
CA ALA A 78 6.72 -1.77 1.12
C ALA A 78 5.94 -0.91 0.13
N CYS A 79 6.49 0.24 -0.23
CA CYS A 79 5.86 1.17 -1.16
C CYS A 79 6.74 1.38 -2.38
N ILE A 80 6.12 1.48 -3.57
CA ILE A 80 6.85 1.65 -4.83
C ILE A 80 7.58 2.99 -4.93
N GLY A 81 7.16 3.99 -4.19
CA GLY A 81 7.79 5.31 -4.20
C GLY A 81 7.21 6.28 -3.18
N PRO A 82 7.76 7.52 -3.10
CA PRO A 82 7.56 8.45 -1.99
C PRO A 82 6.11 8.90 -1.81
N VAL A 83 5.36 9.06 -2.88
CA VAL A 83 3.95 9.49 -2.79
C VAL A 83 3.07 8.40 -2.15
N THR A 84 3.30 7.14 -2.53
CA THR A 84 2.62 5.99 -1.94
C THR A 84 3.05 5.80 -0.49
N ALA A 85 4.34 5.94 -0.21
CA ALA A 85 4.91 5.86 1.14
C ALA A 85 4.37 6.95 2.07
N ALA A 86 4.25 8.19 1.59
CA ALA A 86 3.64 9.28 2.36
C ALA A 86 2.19 8.97 2.73
N THR A 87 1.41 8.42 1.77
CA THR A 87 0.02 8.03 2.04
C THR A 87 -0.05 6.88 3.05
N ALA A 88 0.82 5.88 2.95
CA ALA A 88 0.88 4.78 3.91
C ALA A 88 1.19 5.29 5.33
N ARG A 89 2.22 6.14 5.47
CA ARG A 89 2.61 6.75 6.76
C ARG A 89 1.50 7.61 7.35
N ALA A 90 0.83 8.42 6.53
CA ALA A 90 -0.31 9.24 6.96
C ALA A 90 -1.50 8.41 7.47
N ASN A 91 -1.59 7.15 7.08
CA ASN A 91 -2.59 6.19 7.55
C ASN A 91 -2.05 5.23 8.64
N GLY A 92 -0.96 5.55 9.33
CA GLY A 92 -0.45 4.79 10.46
C GLY A 92 0.39 3.56 10.11
N MET A 93 0.79 3.40 8.85
CA MET A 93 1.59 2.27 8.40
C MET A 93 3.07 2.65 8.31
N ALA A 94 3.93 1.98 9.07
CA ALA A 94 5.39 2.19 9.01
C ALA A 94 5.96 1.52 7.74
N VAL A 95 6.41 2.32 6.78
CA VAL A 95 7.02 1.84 5.53
C VAL A 95 8.45 1.39 5.81
N ALA A 96 8.71 0.11 5.64
CA ALA A 96 10.01 -0.51 5.87
C ALA A 96 10.88 -0.59 4.60
N VAL A 97 10.24 -0.62 3.42
CA VAL A 97 10.93 -0.75 2.14
C VAL A 97 10.39 0.27 1.15
N GLU A 98 11.31 1.02 0.53
CA GLU A 98 11.06 1.95 -0.55
C GLU A 98 12.25 1.90 -1.51
N PRO A 99 12.08 1.54 -2.80
CA PRO A 99 13.18 1.43 -3.74
C PRO A 99 13.65 2.81 -4.21
N GLU A 100 14.88 2.91 -4.68
CA GLU A 100 15.43 4.14 -5.27
C GLU A 100 14.80 4.46 -6.64
N ALA A 101 14.51 3.43 -7.43
CA ALA A 101 13.78 3.57 -8.70
C ALA A 101 12.37 2.98 -8.56
N TYR A 102 11.37 3.75 -8.95
CA TYR A 102 9.95 3.49 -8.69
C TYR A 102 9.34 2.50 -9.69
N THR A 103 9.93 1.32 -9.77
CA THR A 103 9.49 0.23 -10.64
C THR A 103 9.20 -1.03 -9.82
N VAL A 104 8.34 -1.89 -10.35
CA VAL A 104 8.01 -3.16 -9.69
C VAL A 104 9.23 -4.08 -9.54
N PRO A 105 10.13 -4.21 -10.54
CA PRO A 105 11.36 -4.99 -10.38
C PRO A 105 12.27 -4.47 -9.26
N GLU A 106 12.42 -3.16 -9.14
CA GLU A 106 13.25 -2.55 -8.09
C GLU A 106 12.61 -2.70 -6.70
N LEU A 107 11.28 -2.58 -6.61
CA LEU A 107 10.56 -2.88 -5.38
C LEU A 107 10.78 -4.34 -4.94
N ALA A 108 10.69 -5.29 -5.88
CA ALA A 108 10.94 -6.70 -5.59
C ALA A 108 12.36 -6.96 -5.11
N ARG A 109 13.37 -6.32 -5.73
CA ARG A 109 14.77 -6.40 -5.28
C ARG A 109 14.95 -5.83 -3.87
N ALA A 110 14.41 -4.63 -3.64
CA ALA A 110 14.51 -3.99 -2.33
C ALA A 110 13.88 -4.83 -1.20
N ILE A 111 12.76 -5.49 -1.48
CA ILE A 111 12.13 -6.45 -0.55
C ILE A 111 13.03 -7.66 -0.31
N ALA A 112 13.60 -8.24 -1.36
CA ALA A 112 14.52 -9.38 -1.22
C ALA A 112 15.75 -9.02 -0.39
N ASP A 113 16.34 -7.85 -0.60
CA ASP A 113 17.50 -7.36 0.15
C ASP A 113 17.15 -7.08 1.62
N PHE A 114 15.97 -6.49 1.87
CA PHE A 114 15.48 -6.27 3.23
C PHE A 114 15.39 -7.58 4.01
N PHE A 115 14.84 -8.66 3.43
CA PHE A 115 14.74 -9.94 4.11
C PHE A 115 16.04 -10.73 4.18
N ARG A 116 17.02 -10.47 3.32
CA ARG A 116 18.38 -11.01 3.48
C ARG A 116 19.10 -10.43 4.70
N GLN A 117 18.84 -9.16 5.01
CA GLN A 117 19.45 -8.47 6.15
C GLN A 117 18.70 -8.74 7.47
N GLN A 118 17.41 -9.06 7.39
CA GLN A 118 16.58 -9.44 8.53
C GLN A 118 15.94 -10.80 8.26
N PRO A 119 16.61 -11.91 8.65
CA PRO A 119 16.12 -13.25 8.40
C PRO A 119 14.72 -13.45 8.96
N ARG A 120 13.90 -14.16 8.19
CA ARG A 120 12.49 -14.51 8.53
C ARG A 120 12.42 -15.11 9.93
N ARG A 121 11.49 -14.66 10.73
CA ARG A 121 11.04 -15.44 11.88
C ARG A 121 10.42 -16.75 11.35
N PRO A 122 10.84 -17.92 11.89
CA PRO A 122 10.25 -19.19 11.50
C PRO A 122 8.73 -19.19 11.69
N LEU A 123 8.00 -19.79 10.78
CA LEU A 123 6.52 -19.91 10.85
C LEU A 123 6.03 -20.53 12.17
N ALA A 124 6.85 -21.40 12.79
CA ALA A 124 6.54 -22.04 14.07
C ALA A 124 6.43 -21.06 15.25
N GLU A 125 7.14 -19.92 15.24
CA GLU A 125 7.06 -18.93 16.32
C GLU A 125 5.84 -18.01 16.22
N ARG A 126 5.15 -18.00 15.07
CA ARG A 126 3.95 -17.20 14.83
C ARG A 126 2.69 -17.80 15.47
N ALA A 127 2.64 -19.12 15.54
CA ALA A 127 1.51 -19.87 16.11
C ALA A 127 1.44 -19.81 17.65
N THR A 128 2.50 -19.37 18.31
CA THR A 128 2.59 -19.40 19.78
C THR A 128 2.11 -18.09 20.45
N GLN A 129 1.87 -17.02 19.69
CA GLN A 129 1.36 -15.74 20.21
C GLN A 129 -0.18 -15.62 20.21
N GLU A 130 -0.89 -16.66 19.78
CA GLU A 130 -2.38 -16.72 19.76
C GLU A 130 -2.99 -17.55 20.90
N ARG A 131 -2.28 -17.68 22.04
CA ARG A 131 -2.87 -18.32 23.25
C ARG A 131 -2.93 -17.37 24.43
#